data_09caff732047c797a68b0922fa157bd9
#
_entry.id   09caff732047c797a68b0922fa157bd9
#
_cell.length_a   1.000
_cell.length_b   1.000
_cell.length_c   1.000
_cell.angle_alpha   90.00
_cell.angle_beta   90.00
_cell.angle_gamma   90.00
#
_symmetry.space_group_name_H-M   'P 1'
#
loop_
_entity.id
_entity.type
_entity.pdbx_description
1 polymer ?
#
loop_
_entity_poly.entity_id
_entity_poly.type
_entity_poly.pdbx_seq_one_letter_code
_entity_poly.pdbx_strand_id
1 'polypeptide(L)'
;MHKLNVLVAQYPNQEAVFRIIPSRVEAALARAAPSMPPVEFAWCATDDPAFGERVAAADAMIGFRFPTEHIASPGSALKLIQVAAAGIEHLLPLDWLPRSIALATASGVHAPKIREWATMVFLMLHSRMPHFVSAQRAHAWSKAYSSHIAGRSALIVGTGGIGGAIAAAARSLRLRTTGVRRNVRPTRHFDTVIGLDALDGAVAEADFIELAMPLTPSTRHIMNADRFKRMKPEAGFANFGRGGLVDQDALRAALLAGTLSGAIIDVTDPEPLPSDSPLWDAPRLIITPHLSCDDPESYVPRTLDLFLDNIRRCMDGRPIRNRVVRSRAY
;
A
#
# COMPACT_ATOMS: atom_id res chain seq x y z
N MET A 1 -24.32 29.08 6.95
CA MET A 1 -23.67 27.74 7.04
C MET A 1 -22.38 27.92 7.83
N HIS A 2 -22.13 27.04 8.80
CA HIS A 2 -20.90 27.06 9.59
C HIS A 2 -19.71 26.76 8.66
N LYS A 3 -18.66 27.60 8.74
CA LYS A 3 -17.41 27.40 7.99
C LYS A 3 -16.61 26.34 8.71
N LEU A 4 -16.18 25.31 7.99
CA LEU A 4 -15.40 24.23 8.57
C LEU A 4 -13.90 24.57 8.63
N ASN A 5 -13.29 24.34 9.77
CA ASN A 5 -11.87 24.53 9.99
C ASN A 5 -11.14 23.20 9.75
N VAL A 6 -10.23 23.17 8.79
CA VAL A 6 -9.46 22.00 8.42
C VAL A 6 -7.99 22.25 8.70
N LEU A 7 -7.38 21.36 9.48
CA LEU A 7 -5.95 21.38 9.77
C LEU A 7 -5.20 20.46 8.82
N VAL A 8 -4.19 21.01 8.15
CA VAL A 8 -3.16 20.24 7.45
C VAL A 8 -1.97 20.08 8.38
N ALA A 9 -1.79 18.86 8.91
CA ALA A 9 -0.65 18.52 9.77
C ALA A 9 0.57 18.24 8.89
N GLN A 10 1.58 19.09 8.97
CA GLN A 10 2.82 18.98 8.20
C GLN A 10 3.92 18.34 9.03
N TYR A 11 4.34 17.16 8.63
CA TYR A 11 5.46 16.47 9.24
C TYR A 11 6.79 17.12 8.78
N PRO A 12 7.72 17.43 9.68
CA PRO A 12 9.05 17.91 9.32
C PRO A 12 9.77 16.94 8.39
N ASN A 13 10.49 17.46 7.39
CA ASN A 13 11.23 16.68 6.39
C ASN A 13 10.35 15.76 5.50
N GLN A 14 9.04 16.03 5.42
CA GLN A 14 8.18 15.32 4.48
C GLN A 14 8.66 15.53 3.04
N GLU A 15 8.77 14.43 2.29
CA GLU A 15 9.15 14.49 0.89
C GLU A 15 8.17 15.33 0.07
N ALA A 16 8.68 16.05 -0.95
CA ALA A 16 7.88 16.97 -1.75
C ALA A 16 6.67 16.31 -2.41
N VAL A 17 6.79 15.03 -2.79
CA VAL A 17 5.71 14.25 -3.41
C VAL A 17 4.46 14.16 -2.53
N PHE A 18 4.64 14.11 -1.21
CA PHE A 18 3.57 13.95 -0.23
C PHE A 18 3.09 15.27 0.40
N ARG A 19 3.70 16.41 0.07
CA ARG A 19 3.35 17.70 0.67
C ARG A 19 1.98 18.18 0.20
N ILE A 20 1.13 18.53 1.15
CA ILE A 20 -0.16 19.19 0.92
C ILE A 20 0.07 20.69 0.95
N ILE A 21 0.17 21.31 -0.23
CA ILE A 21 0.42 22.75 -0.40
C ILE A 21 -0.86 23.47 -0.81
N PRO A 22 -0.98 24.81 -0.58
CA PRO A 22 -2.19 25.57 -0.89
C PRO A 22 -2.72 25.38 -2.30
N SER A 23 -1.87 25.41 -3.33
CA SER A 23 -2.31 25.27 -4.73
C SER A 23 -2.94 23.89 -5.02
N ARG A 24 -2.48 22.82 -4.38
CA ARG A 24 -3.10 21.48 -4.50
C ARG A 24 -4.48 21.43 -3.82
N VAL A 25 -4.63 22.13 -2.68
CA VAL A 25 -5.91 22.25 -1.98
C VAL A 25 -6.91 23.07 -2.80
N GLU A 26 -6.51 24.21 -3.33
CA GLU A 26 -7.34 25.06 -4.21
C GLU A 26 -7.83 24.27 -5.43
N ALA A 27 -6.95 23.54 -6.09
CA ALA A 27 -7.32 22.69 -7.22
C ALA A 27 -8.30 21.57 -6.80
N ALA A 28 -8.16 20.99 -5.61
CA ALA A 28 -9.08 19.96 -5.11
C ALA A 28 -10.45 20.56 -4.77
N LEU A 29 -10.49 21.73 -4.14
CA LEU A 29 -11.72 22.47 -3.84
C LEU A 29 -12.47 22.84 -5.13
N ALA A 30 -11.76 23.30 -6.17
CA ALA A 30 -12.35 23.60 -7.47
C ALA A 30 -13.01 22.37 -8.11
N ARG A 31 -12.43 21.18 -7.95
CA ARG A 31 -13.05 19.91 -8.43
C ARG A 31 -14.25 19.50 -7.58
N ALA A 32 -14.21 19.76 -6.27
CA ALA A 32 -15.26 19.34 -5.33
C ALA A 32 -16.50 20.25 -5.35
N ALA A 33 -16.40 21.51 -5.85
CA ALA A 33 -17.51 22.43 -5.98
C ALA A 33 -18.60 21.89 -6.95
N PRO A 34 -19.88 22.22 -6.80
CA PRO A 34 -20.51 23.17 -5.86
C PRO A 34 -21.02 22.51 -4.56
N SER A 35 -20.76 21.27 -4.30
CA SER A 35 -21.36 20.50 -3.18
C SER A 35 -20.60 20.61 -1.85
N MET A 36 -19.47 21.32 -1.82
CA MET A 36 -18.69 21.52 -0.59
C MET A 36 -19.21 22.71 0.21
N PRO A 37 -19.33 22.57 1.55
CA PRO A 37 -19.52 23.73 2.41
C PRO A 37 -18.31 24.64 2.38
N PRO A 38 -18.41 25.89 2.86
CA PRO A 38 -17.24 26.74 3.05
C PRO A 38 -16.23 26.06 3.98
N VAL A 39 -15.00 25.86 3.47
CA VAL A 39 -13.91 25.21 4.20
C VAL A 39 -12.72 26.16 4.28
N GLU A 40 -12.14 26.30 5.46
CA GLU A 40 -10.89 27.02 5.67
C GLU A 40 -9.78 26.03 6.03
N PHE A 41 -8.69 26.08 5.27
CA PHE A 41 -7.52 25.27 5.52
C PHE A 41 -6.46 26.09 6.26
N ALA A 42 -5.93 25.53 7.34
CA ALA A 42 -4.77 26.04 8.06
C ALA A 42 -3.67 24.97 8.06
N TRP A 43 -2.42 25.40 7.97
CA TRP A 43 -1.26 24.52 8.02
C TRP A 43 -0.55 24.69 9.35
N CYS A 44 -0.13 23.57 9.96
CA CYS A 44 0.68 23.60 11.17
C CYS A 44 1.73 22.48 11.10
N ALA A 45 2.97 22.81 11.43
CA ALA A 45 3.99 21.79 11.60
C ALA A 45 3.68 20.93 12.83
N THR A 46 3.95 19.64 12.75
CA THR A 46 3.60 18.70 13.84
C THR A 46 4.51 18.85 15.07
N ASP A 47 5.63 19.54 14.94
CA ASP A 47 6.56 19.92 16.01
C ASP A 47 6.34 21.38 16.51
N ASP A 48 5.36 22.10 15.97
CA ASP A 48 4.98 23.43 16.45
C ASP A 48 4.34 23.34 17.84
N PRO A 49 4.78 24.14 18.85
CA PRO A 49 4.16 24.17 20.18
C PRO A 49 2.65 24.45 20.17
N ALA A 50 2.14 25.17 19.15
CA ALA A 50 0.70 25.45 19.00
C ALA A 50 -0.08 24.30 18.32
N PHE A 51 0.56 23.19 17.95
CA PHE A 51 -0.10 22.11 17.22
C PHE A 51 -1.33 21.57 17.97
N GLY A 52 -1.24 21.35 19.28
CA GLY A 52 -2.35 20.88 20.09
C GLY A 52 -3.57 21.82 20.09
N GLU A 53 -3.35 23.14 20.20
CA GLU A 53 -4.41 24.14 20.12
C GLU A 53 -5.07 24.17 18.72
N ARG A 54 -4.26 24.04 17.65
CA ARG A 54 -4.75 23.96 16.29
C ARG A 54 -5.59 22.73 16.02
N VAL A 55 -5.18 21.57 16.58
CA VAL A 55 -5.96 20.32 16.52
C VAL A 55 -7.30 20.49 17.24
N ALA A 56 -7.30 21.09 18.42
CA ALA A 56 -8.53 21.27 19.21
C ALA A 56 -9.55 22.19 18.50
N ALA A 57 -9.08 23.19 17.75
CA ALA A 57 -9.90 24.13 17.01
C ALA A 57 -10.38 23.61 15.63
N ALA A 58 -9.87 22.49 15.14
CA ALA A 58 -10.21 21.96 13.83
C ALA A 58 -11.42 21.03 13.87
N ASP A 59 -12.28 21.09 12.86
CA ASP A 59 -13.38 20.13 12.62
C ASP A 59 -12.88 18.84 11.96
N ALA A 60 -11.86 18.97 11.08
CA ALA A 60 -11.21 17.84 10.41
C ALA A 60 -9.70 18.09 10.28
N MET A 61 -8.93 17.01 10.22
CA MET A 61 -7.49 17.04 10.05
C MET A 61 -7.04 16.09 8.95
N ILE A 62 -6.03 16.50 8.18
CA ILE A 62 -5.32 15.63 7.23
C ILE A 62 -3.81 15.71 7.49
N GLY A 63 -3.14 14.57 7.54
CA GLY A 63 -1.69 14.50 7.71
C GLY A 63 -1.14 13.11 7.46
N PHE A 64 0.18 13.00 7.28
CA PHE A 64 0.85 11.72 7.07
C PHE A 64 1.29 11.10 8.41
N ARG A 65 1.99 11.89 9.25
CA ARG A 65 2.40 11.57 10.62
C ARG A 65 2.09 12.76 11.51
N PHE A 66 1.65 12.50 12.71
CA PHE A 66 1.33 13.54 13.70
C PHE A 66 1.42 12.97 15.12
N PRO A 67 1.72 13.80 16.13
CA PRO A 67 1.69 13.41 17.53
C PRO A 67 0.24 13.12 17.97
N THR A 68 0.04 11.96 18.58
CA THR A 68 -1.31 11.45 18.90
C THR A 68 -1.83 11.94 20.24
N GLU A 69 -0.96 12.42 21.13
CA GLU A 69 -1.26 12.91 22.47
C GLU A 69 -2.16 14.16 22.48
N HIS A 70 -2.18 14.91 21.38
CA HIS A 70 -3.01 16.11 21.25
C HIS A 70 -4.43 15.84 20.74
N ILE A 71 -4.73 14.63 20.29
CA ILE A 71 -6.01 14.31 19.62
C ILE A 71 -7.18 14.23 20.60
N ALA A 72 -6.93 13.74 21.81
CA ALA A 72 -7.96 13.53 22.84
C ALA A 72 -8.21 14.76 23.73
N SER A 73 -7.84 15.96 23.30
CA SER A 73 -7.99 17.19 24.10
C SER A 73 -9.45 17.46 24.45
N PRO A 74 -9.77 17.80 25.72
CA PRO A 74 -11.11 18.18 26.12
C PRO A 74 -11.64 19.37 25.30
N GLY A 75 -12.89 19.30 24.85
CA GLY A 75 -13.51 20.37 24.06
C GLY A 75 -13.15 20.41 22.59
N SER A 76 -12.36 19.46 22.10
CA SER A 76 -12.00 19.38 20.68
C SER A 76 -13.22 19.24 19.77
N ALA A 77 -13.29 20.07 18.71
CA ALA A 77 -14.32 20.01 17.68
C ALA A 77 -14.09 18.88 16.67
N LEU A 78 -12.92 18.22 16.70
CA LEU A 78 -12.44 17.28 15.70
C LEU A 78 -13.36 16.06 15.54
N LYS A 79 -13.80 15.80 14.31
CA LYS A 79 -14.69 14.68 13.94
C LYS A 79 -14.04 13.68 12.98
N LEU A 80 -13.09 14.14 12.18
CA LEU A 80 -12.48 13.35 11.12
C LEU A 80 -10.97 13.57 11.06
N ILE A 81 -10.23 12.48 11.06
CA ILE A 81 -8.79 12.45 10.73
C ILE A 81 -8.62 11.64 9.45
N GLN A 82 -8.03 12.24 8.42
CA GLN A 82 -7.60 11.56 7.21
C GLN A 82 -6.08 11.35 7.28
N VAL A 83 -5.66 10.10 7.42
CA VAL A 83 -4.25 9.77 7.23
C VAL A 83 -3.93 9.78 5.75
N ALA A 84 -2.94 10.57 5.37
CA ALA A 84 -2.48 10.68 3.98
C ALA A 84 -1.57 9.49 3.59
N ALA A 85 -1.84 8.30 4.13
CA ALA A 85 -1.19 7.03 3.85
C ALA A 85 -2.24 5.91 3.77
N ALA A 86 -1.89 4.81 3.09
CA ALA A 86 -2.75 3.62 3.06
C ALA A 86 -2.63 2.78 4.34
N GLY A 87 -1.45 2.70 4.94
CA GLY A 87 -1.17 2.01 6.20
C GLY A 87 -1.13 2.97 7.39
N ILE A 88 -1.39 2.45 8.58
CA ILE A 88 -1.41 3.19 9.85
C ILE A 88 -0.56 2.54 10.95
N GLU A 89 0.39 1.69 10.56
CA GLU A 89 1.22 0.94 11.51
C GLU A 89 1.94 1.86 12.51
N HIS A 90 2.32 3.07 12.07
CA HIS A 90 2.98 4.09 12.88
C HIS A 90 2.06 4.80 13.89
N LEU A 91 0.73 4.58 13.82
CA LEU A 91 -0.26 5.15 14.73
C LEU A 91 -0.78 4.11 15.74
N LEU A 92 -0.31 2.87 15.66
CA LEU A 92 -0.76 1.80 16.55
C LEU A 92 0.00 1.82 17.89
N PRO A 93 -0.64 1.42 19.01
CA PRO A 93 -2.06 1.06 19.15
C PRO A 93 -2.99 2.28 19.07
N LEU A 94 -4.30 2.08 18.78
CA LEU A 94 -5.29 3.15 18.59
C LEU A 94 -5.99 3.59 19.90
N ASP A 95 -5.37 3.42 21.04
CA ASP A 95 -5.94 3.76 22.36
C ASP A 95 -6.09 5.28 22.54
N TRP A 96 -5.25 6.06 21.85
CA TRP A 96 -5.28 7.51 21.80
C TRP A 96 -6.48 8.10 21.06
N LEU A 97 -7.17 7.31 20.22
CA LEU A 97 -8.23 7.82 19.34
C LEU A 97 -9.59 7.80 20.03
N PRO A 98 -10.28 8.93 20.30
CA PRO A 98 -11.64 8.96 20.85
C PRO A 98 -12.64 8.26 19.93
N ARG A 99 -13.71 7.66 20.51
CA ARG A 99 -14.76 6.99 19.71
C ARG A 99 -15.57 7.95 18.83
N SER A 100 -15.60 9.22 19.20
CA SER A 100 -16.29 10.30 18.47
C SER A 100 -15.56 10.72 17.20
N ILE A 101 -14.27 10.40 17.05
CA ILE A 101 -13.45 10.79 15.92
C ILE A 101 -13.34 9.62 14.94
N ALA A 102 -13.67 9.86 13.68
CA ALA A 102 -13.44 8.92 12.60
C ALA A 102 -11.98 9.03 12.10
N LEU A 103 -11.29 7.91 12.04
CA LEU A 103 -9.97 7.80 11.39
C LEU A 103 -10.17 7.13 10.02
N ALA A 104 -9.66 7.73 8.96
CA ALA A 104 -9.71 7.20 7.61
C ALA A 104 -8.31 7.18 6.98
N THR A 105 -8.07 6.25 6.05
CA THR A 105 -6.80 6.11 5.33
C THR A 105 -6.94 6.52 3.87
N ALA A 106 -5.82 6.75 3.19
CA ALA A 106 -5.76 7.00 1.75
C ALA A 106 -5.77 5.69 0.92
N SER A 107 -6.30 4.59 1.48
CA SER A 107 -6.36 3.32 0.75
C SER A 107 -7.09 3.46 -0.59
N GLY A 108 -6.49 2.94 -1.66
CA GLY A 108 -7.02 2.99 -3.02
C GLY A 108 -6.59 4.18 -3.88
N VAL A 109 -6.02 5.24 -3.29
CA VAL A 109 -5.51 6.39 -4.10
C VAL A 109 -4.35 5.96 -4.98
N HIS A 110 -3.59 4.98 -4.55
CA HIS A 110 -2.45 4.40 -5.27
C HIS A 110 -2.82 3.51 -6.47
N ALA A 111 -4.09 3.14 -6.62
CA ALA A 111 -4.51 2.11 -7.57
C ALA A 111 -4.04 2.33 -9.02
N PRO A 112 -4.03 3.54 -9.60
CA PRO A 112 -3.53 3.71 -10.96
C PRO A 112 -2.03 3.44 -11.08
N LYS A 113 -1.22 3.97 -10.17
CA LYS A 113 0.24 3.81 -10.20
C LYS A 113 0.66 2.36 -9.98
N ILE A 114 0.08 1.70 -8.97
CA ILE A 114 0.36 0.29 -8.71
C ILE A 114 -0.08 -0.61 -9.87
N ARG A 115 -1.12 -0.24 -10.63
CA ARG A 115 -1.52 -0.99 -11.81
C ARG A 115 -0.45 -0.95 -12.90
N GLU A 116 0.15 0.20 -13.16
CA GLU A 116 1.27 0.35 -14.10
C GLU A 116 2.48 -0.47 -13.62
N TRP A 117 2.83 -0.29 -12.34
CA TRP A 117 3.95 -0.98 -11.72
C TRP A 117 3.80 -2.50 -11.76
N ALA A 118 2.64 -3.02 -11.36
CA ALA A 118 2.35 -4.45 -11.42
C ALA A 118 2.39 -5.00 -12.85
N THR A 119 1.92 -4.23 -13.85
CA THR A 119 2.03 -4.62 -15.25
C THR A 119 3.50 -4.80 -15.64
N MET A 120 4.36 -3.84 -15.28
CA MET A 120 5.81 -3.94 -15.50
C MET A 120 6.39 -5.18 -14.80
N VAL A 121 6.05 -5.39 -13.52
CA VAL A 121 6.58 -6.50 -12.71
C VAL A 121 6.18 -7.85 -13.27
N PHE A 122 4.93 -8.05 -13.68
CA PHE A 122 4.50 -9.29 -14.36
C PHE A 122 5.34 -9.56 -15.62
N LEU A 123 5.54 -8.54 -16.44
CA LEU A 123 6.34 -8.66 -17.67
C LEU A 123 7.82 -8.91 -17.37
N MET A 124 8.38 -8.23 -16.37
CA MET A 124 9.78 -8.43 -15.98
C MET A 124 10.03 -9.84 -15.43
N LEU A 125 9.15 -10.33 -14.54
CA LEU A 125 9.25 -11.69 -13.98
C LEU A 125 9.08 -12.73 -15.08
N HIS A 126 8.08 -12.57 -15.95
CA HIS A 126 7.82 -13.49 -17.05
C HIS A 126 8.99 -13.55 -18.04
N SER A 127 9.54 -12.39 -18.39
CA SER A 127 10.66 -12.26 -19.33
C SER A 127 12.04 -12.54 -18.70
N ARG A 128 12.09 -13.02 -17.46
CA ARG A 128 13.32 -13.35 -16.74
C ARG A 128 14.26 -12.16 -16.51
N MET A 129 13.75 -10.94 -16.42
CA MET A 129 14.60 -9.75 -16.22
C MET A 129 15.48 -9.83 -14.96
N PRO A 130 15.02 -10.34 -13.78
CA PRO A 130 15.91 -10.52 -12.64
C PRO A 130 17.11 -11.44 -12.92
N HIS A 131 16.93 -12.49 -13.77
CA HIS A 131 18.03 -13.33 -14.21
C HIS A 131 19.03 -12.55 -15.08
N PHE A 132 18.54 -11.78 -16.05
CA PHE A 132 19.42 -11.01 -16.95
C PHE A 132 20.19 -9.92 -16.19
N VAL A 133 19.56 -9.25 -15.22
CA VAL A 133 20.24 -8.27 -14.36
C VAL A 133 21.37 -8.94 -13.56
N SER A 134 21.15 -10.14 -13.01
CA SER A 134 22.18 -10.90 -12.28
C SER A 134 23.29 -11.38 -13.23
N ALA A 135 22.95 -11.88 -14.41
CA ALA A 135 23.91 -12.32 -15.42
C ALA A 135 24.78 -11.15 -15.91
N GLN A 136 24.19 -9.98 -16.13
CA GLN A 136 24.90 -8.76 -16.51
C GLN A 136 25.94 -8.37 -15.45
N ARG A 137 25.55 -8.36 -14.15
CA ARG A 137 26.46 -8.07 -13.03
C ARG A 137 27.61 -9.07 -12.95
N ALA A 138 27.36 -10.33 -13.30
CA ALA A 138 28.36 -11.39 -13.34
C ALA A 138 29.16 -11.44 -14.67
N HIS A 139 28.97 -10.49 -15.60
CA HIS A 139 29.55 -10.45 -16.93
C HIS A 139 29.31 -11.76 -17.73
N ALA A 140 28.18 -12.42 -17.50
CA ALA A 140 27.81 -13.69 -18.11
C ALA A 140 26.79 -13.49 -19.24
N TRP A 141 27.09 -13.99 -20.44
CA TRP A 141 26.14 -14.05 -21.56
C TRP A 141 25.24 -15.26 -21.40
N SER A 142 24.20 -15.14 -20.55
CA SER A 142 23.29 -16.23 -20.20
C SER A 142 21.93 -16.04 -20.88
N LYS A 143 21.46 -17.07 -21.60
CA LYS A 143 20.16 -17.06 -22.27
C LYS A 143 19.10 -17.74 -21.40
N ALA A 144 17.93 -17.13 -21.29
CA ALA A 144 16.72 -17.72 -20.68
C ALA A 144 15.51 -17.34 -21.53
N TYR A 145 14.71 -18.31 -21.90
CA TYR A 145 13.57 -18.10 -22.78
C TYR A 145 12.27 -18.12 -22.00
N SER A 146 11.30 -17.34 -22.43
CA SER A 146 9.91 -17.38 -21.95
C SER A 146 8.95 -17.47 -23.12
N SER A 147 7.76 -18.04 -22.88
CA SER A 147 6.67 -18.09 -23.85
C SER A 147 5.82 -16.82 -23.79
N HIS A 148 4.61 -16.83 -24.34
CA HIS A 148 3.64 -15.77 -24.10
C HIS A 148 3.10 -15.81 -22.67
N ILE A 149 2.86 -14.62 -22.10
CA ILE A 149 2.34 -14.47 -20.73
C ILE A 149 0.86 -14.83 -20.61
N ALA A 150 0.08 -14.66 -21.67
CA ALA A 150 -1.36 -14.90 -21.65
C ALA A 150 -1.71 -16.34 -21.26
N GLY A 151 -2.75 -16.49 -20.41
CA GLY A 151 -3.20 -17.78 -19.90
C GLY A 151 -2.44 -18.28 -18.64
N ARG A 152 -1.36 -17.62 -18.24
CA ARG A 152 -0.67 -17.90 -16.98
C ARG A 152 -1.55 -17.52 -15.77
N SER A 153 -1.18 -17.99 -14.59
CA SER A 153 -1.92 -17.79 -13.34
C SER A 153 -1.20 -16.80 -12.41
N ALA A 154 -1.97 -15.86 -11.86
CA ALA A 154 -1.51 -14.91 -10.84
C ALA A 154 -2.29 -15.12 -9.54
N LEU A 155 -1.58 -15.44 -8.46
CA LEU A 155 -2.06 -15.48 -7.09
C LEU A 155 -1.77 -14.16 -6.41
N ILE A 156 -2.79 -13.42 -6.01
CA ILE A 156 -2.66 -12.13 -5.35
C ILE A 156 -3.13 -12.28 -3.91
N VAL A 157 -2.19 -12.21 -2.97
CA VAL A 157 -2.44 -12.39 -1.54
C VAL A 157 -2.82 -11.04 -0.93
N GLY A 158 -4.11 -10.83 -0.81
CA GLY A 158 -4.74 -9.57 -0.45
C GLY A 158 -5.59 -9.01 -1.59
N THR A 159 -6.89 -8.77 -1.34
CA THR A 159 -7.85 -8.28 -2.35
C THR A 159 -8.36 -6.87 -2.04
N GLY A 160 -7.53 -6.08 -1.35
CA GLY A 160 -7.79 -4.66 -1.05
C GLY A 160 -7.55 -3.75 -2.27
N GLY A 161 -7.38 -2.45 -2.04
CA GLY A 161 -7.15 -1.47 -3.10
C GLY A 161 -5.95 -1.80 -3.98
N ILE A 162 -4.80 -2.13 -3.36
CA ILE A 162 -3.56 -2.53 -4.06
C ILE A 162 -3.78 -3.85 -4.80
N GLY A 163 -4.24 -4.90 -4.10
CA GLY A 163 -4.45 -6.21 -4.73
C GLY A 163 -5.47 -6.19 -5.87
N GLY A 164 -6.52 -5.35 -5.77
CA GLY A 164 -7.46 -5.14 -6.86
C GLY A 164 -6.84 -4.47 -8.09
N ALA A 165 -5.91 -3.53 -7.87
CA ALA A 165 -5.16 -2.89 -8.96
C ALA A 165 -4.18 -3.86 -9.63
N ILE A 166 -3.49 -4.70 -8.84
CA ILE A 166 -2.63 -5.78 -9.34
C ILE A 166 -3.45 -6.79 -10.16
N ALA A 167 -4.63 -7.19 -9.67
CA ALA A 167 -5.53 -8.08 -10.41
C ALA A 167 -6.00 -7.46 -11.73
N ALA A 168 -6.29 -6.15 -11.74
CA ALA A 168 -6.63 -5.44 -12.97
C ALA A 168 -5.47 -5.42 -13.98
N ALA A 169 -4.22 -5.26 -13.51
CA ALA A 169 -3.02 -5.39 -14.33
C ALA A 169 -2.87 -6.81 -14.89
N ALA A 170 -3.00 -7.84 -14.05
CA ALA A 170 -2.94 -9.24 -14.45
C ALA A 170 -3.97 -9.56 -15.56
N ARG A 171 -5.21 -9.10 -15.40
CA ARG A 171 -6.28 -9.30 -16.40
C ARG A 171 -5.99 -8.59 -17.72
N SER A 172 -5.36 -7.40 -17.71
CA SER A 172 -4.97 -6.72 -18.96
C SER A 172 -3.92 -7.51 -19.75
N LEU A 173 -3.12 -8.33 -19.07
CA LEU A 173 -2.17 -9.28 -19.64
C LEU A 173 -2.81 -10.66 -19.93
N ARG A 174 -4.12 -10.82 -19.75
CA ARG A 174 -4.88 -12.07 -19.92
C ARG A 174 -4.42 -13.20 -18.99
N LEU A 175 -3.97 -12.84 -17.77
CA LEU A 175 -3.69 -13.81 -16.71
C LEU A 175 -4.99 -14.26 -16.04
N ARG A 176 -5.03 -15.50 -15.56
CA ARG A 176 -6.05 -15.99 -14.65
C ARG A 176 -5.72 -15.51 -13.24
N THR A 177 -6.70 -14.95 -12.53
CA THR A 177 -6.46 -14.26 -11.26
C THR A 177 -7.13 -14.98 -10.09
N THR A 178 -6.35 -15.36 -9.08
CA THR A 178 -6.84 -15.88 -7.81
C THR A 178 -6.49 -14.91 -6.70
N GLY A 179 -7.49 -14.45 -5.96
CA GLY A 179 -7.32 -13.57 -4.81
C GLY A 179 -7.41 -14.32 -3.49
N VAL A 180 -6.55 -13.97 -2.53
CA VAL A 180 -6.60 -14.52 -1.17
C VAL A 180 -7.10 -13.48 -0.20
N ARG A 181 -8.09 -13.83 0.64
CA ARG A 181 -8.63 -12.95 1.68
C ARG A 181 -9.25 -13.70 2.85
N ARG A 182 -9.33 -13.06 4.02
CA ARG A 182 -9.92 -13.65 5.23
C ARG A 182 -11.40 -14.01 5.05
N ASN A 183 -12.21 -13.09 4.54
CA ASN A 183 -13.64 -13.29 4.33
C ASN A 183 -13.89 -13.53 2.83
N VAL A 184 -13.97 -14.77 2.43
CA VAL A 184 -14.15 -15.18 1.03
C VAL A 184 -15.44 -14.62 0.47
N ARG A 185 -15.34 -13.85 -0.60
CA ARG A 185 -16.46 -13.31 -1.39
C ARG A 185 -16.00 -12.92 -2.79
N PRO A 186 -16.86 -12.95 -3.80
CA PRO A 186 -16.53 -12.43 -5.12
C PRO A 186 -16.00 -11.01 -5.03
N THR A 187 -14.92 -10.75 -5.74
CA THR A 187 -14.24 -9.44 -5.72
C THR A 187 -13.87 -9.06 -7.15
N ARG A 188 -14.08 -7.81 -7.50
CA ARG A 188 -13.81 -7.30 -8.84
C ARG A 188 -12.36 -7.60 -9.26
N HIS A 189 -12.18 -7.99 -10.53
CA HIS A 189 -10.91 -8.33 -11.17
C HIS A 189 -10.32 -9.69 -10.77
N PHE A 190 -10.98 -10.47 -9.91
CA PHE A 190 -10.56 -11.82 -9.58
C PHE A 190 -11.51 -12.84 -10.23
N ASP A 191 -10.93 -13.87 -10.87
CA ASP A 191 -11.72 -14.99 -11.42
C ASP A 191 -12.13 -15.93 -10.28
N THR A 192 -11.24 -16.10 -9.27
CA THR A 192 -11.49 -16.90 -8.07
C THR A 192 -11.02 -16.14 -6.83
N VAL A 193 -11.73 -16.31 -5.71
CA VAL A 193 -11.31 -15.80 -4.39
C VAL A 193 -11.34 -16.93 -3.39
N ILE A 194 -10.23 -17.13 -2.68
CA ILE A 194 -10.04 -18.21 -1.71
C ILE A 194 -9.68 -17.67 -0.31
N GLY A 195 -9.79 -18.55 0.69
CA GLY A 195 -9.35 -18.30 2.05
C GLY A 195 -7.84 -18.52 2.25
N LEU A 196 -7.34 -18.13 3.42
CA LEU A 196 -5.94 -18.37 3.80
C LEU A 196 -5.62 -19.87 4.00
N ASP A 197 -6.62 -20.65 4.31
CA ASP A 197 -6.55 -22.12 4.45
C ASP A 197 -6.18 -22.83 3.13
N ALA A 198 -6.56 -22.24 1.99
CA ALA A 198 -6.23 -22.77 0.67
C ALA A 198 -4.92 -22.19 0.08
N LEU A 199 -4.19 -21.32 0.82
CA LEU A 199 -3.02 -20.61 0.31
C LEU A 199 -1.91 -21.55 -0.18
N ASP A 200 -1.60 -22.60 0.57
CA ASP A 200 -0.49 -23.52 0.27
C ASP A 200 -0.69 -24.25 -1.07
N GLY A 201 -1.91 -24.69 -1.35
CA GLY A 201 -2.25 -25.28 -2.65
C GLY A 201 -2.19 -24.26 -3.79
N ALA A 202 -2.70 -23.03 -3.55
CA ALA A 202 -2.68 -21.98 -4.55
C ALA A 202 -1.25 -21.52 -4.90
N VAL A 203 -0.33 -21.46 -3.92
CA VAL A 203 1.10 -21.17 -4.13
C VAL A 203 1.75 -22.19 -5.06
N ALA A 204 1.41 -23.49 -4.91
CA ALA A 204 1.98 -24.55 -5.73
C ALA A 204 1.50 -24.51 -7.21
N GLU A 205 0.35 -23.89 -7.47
CA GLU A 205 -0.25 -23.83 -8.82
C GLU A 205 0.00 -22.50 -9.55
N ALA A 206 0.45 -21.47 -8.83
CA ALA A 206 0.61 -20.13 -9.40
C ALA A 206 1.89 -19.99 -10.24
N ASP A 207 1.80 -19.24 -11.34
CA ASP A 207 2.96 -18.82 -12.13
C ASP A 207 3.53 -17.49 -11.60
N PHE A 208 2.69 -16.66 -10.95
CA PHE A 208 3.08 -15.42 -10.27
C PHE A 208 2.43 -15.36 -8.89
N ILE A 209 3.19 -14.96 -7.87
CA ILE A 209 2.68 -14.72 -6.52
C ILE A 209 3.00 -13.29 -6.13
N GLU A 210 1.94 -12.51 -5.83
CA GLU A 210 2.02 -11.08 -5.51
C GLU A 210 1.43 -10.82 -4.12
N LEU A 211 2.22 -10.24 -3.21
CA LEU A 211 1.72 -9.86 -1.88
C LEU A 211 1.21 -8.41 -1.87
N ALA A 212 -0.02 -8.24 -1.38
CA ALA A 212 -0.71 -6.96 -1.30
C ALA A 212 -1.64 -6.88 -0.07
N MET A 213 -1.22 -7.45 1.05
CA MET A 213 -1.99 -7.50 2.28
C MET A 213 -1.31 -6.72 3.41
N PRO A 214 -2.04 -6.29 4.46
CA PRO A 214 -1.44 -5.66 5.62
C PRO A 214 -0.59 -6.64 6.44
N LEU A 215 0.45 -6.13 7.07
CA LEU A 215 1.22 -6.85 8.07
C LEU A 215 0.46 -6.86 9.41
N THR A 216 0.24 -8.05 9.93
CA THR A 216 -0.35 -8.30 11.24
C THR A 216 0.40 -9.46 11.90
N PRO A 217 0.23 -9.72 13.21
CA PRO A 217 0.84 -10.91 13.82
C PRO A 217 0.52 -12.22 13.09
N SER A 218 -0.69 -12.34 12.52
CA SER A 218 -1.12 -13.55 11.79
C SER A 218 -0.65 -13.61 10.32
N THR A 219 -0.12 -12.52 9.77
CA THR A 219 0.38 -12.48 8.39
C THR A 219 1.88 -12.30 8.30
N ARG A 220 2.57 -12.11 9.43
CA ARG A 220 4.03 -12.08 9.49
C ARG A 220 4.59 -13.39 8.93
N HIS A 221 5.56 -13.26 8.02
CA HIS A 221 6.20 -14.37 7.32
C HIS A 221 5.19 -15.31 6.64
N ILE A 222 4.10 -14.74 6.11
CA ILE A 222 3.14 -15.53 5.34
C ILE A 222 3.78 -16.21 4.13
N MET A 223 4.85 -15.62 3.58
CA MET A 223 5.77 -16.31 2.67
C MET A 223 7.03 -16.71 3.43
N ASN A 224 7.07 -17.98 3.80
CA ASN A 224 8.15 -18.64 4.53
C ASN A 224 8.86 -19.69 3.66
N ALA A 225 9.86 -20.36 4.23
CA ALA A 225 10.65 -21.36 3.53
C ALA A 225 9.82 -22.50 2.90
N ASP A 226 8.78 -22.97 3.61
CA ASP A 226 7.95 -24.06 3.12
C ASP A 226 7.08 -23.64 1.92
N ARG A 227 6.58 -22.41 1.91
CA ARG A 227 5.84 -21.87 0.78
C ARG A 227 6.73 -21.57 -0.41
N PHE A 228 7.94 -21.06 -0.20
CA PHE A 228 8.91 -20.91 -1.29
C PHE A 228 9.27 -22.24 -1.93
N LYS A 229 9.43 -23.32 -1.15
CA LYS A 229 9.67 -24.68 -1.68
C LYS A 229 8.50 -25.24 -2.49
N ARG A 230 7.27 -24.78 -2.22
CA ARG A 230 6.06 -25.22 -2.96
C ARG A 230 5.88 -24.51 -4.29
N MET A 231 6.53 -23.34 -4.48
CA MET A 231 6.42 -22.60 -5.73
C MET A 231 6.93 -23.44 -6.91
N LYS A 232 6.36 -23.17 -8.08
CA LYS A 232 6.91 -23.73 -9.32
C LYS A 232 8.32 -23.17 -9.57
N PRO A 233 9.26 -23.95 -10.11
CA PRO A 233 10.61 -23.46 -10.46
C PRO A 233 10.58 -22.25 -11.40
N GLU A 234 9.55 -22.17 -12.23
CA GLU A 234 9.36 -21.10 -13.20
C GLU A 234 8.57 -19.90 -12.63
N ALA A 235 8.04 -20.00 -11.41
CA ALA A 235 7.22 -18.96 -10.82
C ALA A 235 8.05 -17.71 -10.48
N GLY A 236 7.41 -16.54 -10.66
CA GLY A 236 7.91 -15.26 -10.20
C GLY A 236 7.23 -14.82 -8.91
N PHE A 237 7.96 -14.11 -8.06
CA PHE A 237 7.47 -13.58 -6.79
C PHE A 237 7.60 -12.07 -6.70
N ALA A 238 6.58 -11.37 -6.16
CA ALA A 238 6.72 -9.96 -5.82
C ALA A 238 6.02 -9.60 -4.50
N ASN A 239 6.54 -8.55 -3.83
CA ASN A 239 5.98 -8.03 -2.60
C ASN A 239 5.75 -6.51 -2.69
N PHE A 240 4.47 -6.10 -2.72
CA PHE A 240 3.99 -4.72 -2.67
C PHE A 240 3.27 -4.38 -1.37
N GLY A 241 3.29 -5.30 -0.40
CA GLY A 241 2.62 -5.13 0.88
C GLY A 241 3.51 -4.51 1.94
N ARG A 242 4.17 -5.36 2.72
CA ARG A 242 5.12 -4.99 3.78
C ARG A 242 6.26 -5.99 3.82
N GLY A 243 7.46 -5.54 4.18
CA GLY A 243 8.64 -6.41 4.26
C GLY A 243 8.44 -7.63 5.16
N GLY A 244 7.88 -7.43 6.35
CA GLY A 244 7.62 -8.51 7.31
C GLY A 244 6.60 -9.57 6.90
N LEU A 245 5.95 -9.46 5.73
CA LEU A 245 5.15 -10.54 5.13
C LEU A 245 6.03 -11.68 4.61
N VAL A 246 7.30 -11.39 4.36
CA VAL A 246 8.27 -12.32 3.78
C VAL A 246 9.33 -12.65 4.81
N ASP A 247 9.62 -13.92 4.99
CA ASP A 247 10.88 -14.38 5.56
C ASP A 247 11.98 -14.14 4.52
N GLN A 248 12.74 -13.05 4.69
CA GLN A 248 13.72 -12.59 3.71
C GLN A 248 14.91 -13.54 3.57
N ASP A 249 15.29 -14.24 4.65
CA ASP A 249 16.34 -15.27 4.62
C ASP A 249 15.85 -16.48 3.81
N ALA A 250 14.60 -16.88 3.99
CA ALA A 250 13.99 -17.94 3.21
C ALA A 250 13.87 -17.57 1.72
N LEU A 251 13.51 -16.31 1.40
CA LEU A 251 13.50 -15.81 0.02
C LEU A 251 14.90 -15.90 -0.60
N ARG A 252 15.92 -15.39 0.10
CA ARG A 252 17.30 -15.44 -0.36
C ARG A 252 17.76 -16.89 -0.58
N ALA A 253 17.49 -17.78 0.36
CA ALA A 253 17.83 -19.20 0.24
C ALA A 253 17.14 -19.86 -0.97
N ALA A 254 15.87 -19.56 -1.20
CA ALA A 254 15.11 -20.06 -2.34
C ALA A 254 15.67 -19.56 -3.68
N LEU A 255 16.09 -18.28 -3.74
CA LEU A 255 16.73 -17.71 -4.92
C LEU A 255 18.10 -18.34 -5.18
N LEU A 256 18.91 -18.55 -4.15
CA LEU A 256 20.21 -19.26 -4.26
C LEU A 256 20.05 -20.70 -4.75
N ALA A 257 19.06 -21.41 -4.21
CA ALA A 257 18.76 -22.78 -4.61
C ALA A 257 18.09 -22.91 -5.99
N GLY A 258 17.58 -21.80 -6.56
CA GLY A 258 16.88 -21.86 -7.83
C GLY A 258 15.46 -22.40 -7.77
N THR A 259 14.83 -22.39 -6.61
CA THR A 259 13.46 -22.91 -6.44
C THR A 259 12.38 -22.00 -7.01
N LEU A 260 12.71 -20.77 -7.36
CA LEU A 260 11.85 -19.85 -8.12
C LEU A 260 12.66 -19.09 -9.16
N SER A 261 12.00 -18.57 -10.19
CA SER A 261 12.65 -17.97 -11.34
C SER A 261 13.28 -16.60 -11.07
N GLY A 262 12.73 -15.88 -10.12
CA GLY A 262 13.19 -14.55 -9.72
C GLY A 262 12.17 -13.84 -8.83
N ALA A 263 12.60 -12.76 -8.20
CA ALA A 263 11.76 -11.95 -7.34
C ALA A 263 11.96 -10.44 -7.56
N ILE A 264 10.89 -9.68 -7.28
CA ILE A 264 10.92 -8.21 -7.23
C ILE A 264 10.22 -7.79 -5.94
N ILE A 265 10.93 -7.12 -5.05
CA ILE A 265 10.38 -6.64 -3.78
C ILE A 265 10.52 -5.13 -3.68
N ASP A 266 9.43 -4.46 -3.33
CA ASP A 266 9.40 -3.01 -3.14
C ASP A 266 9.52 -2.63 -1.66
N VAL A 267 9.44 -3.60 -0.77
CA VAL A 267 9.44 -3.42 0.68
C VAL A 267 10.34 -4.45 1.37
N THR A 268 10.99 -4.03 2.45
CA THR A 268 11.92 -4.85 3.24
C THR A 268 11.64 -4.77 4.75
N ASP A 269 12.27 -5.60 5.55
CA ASP A 269 12.22 -5.56 7.01
C ASP A 269 13.63 -5.86 7.57
N PRO A 270 14.36 -4.87 8.13
CA PRO A 270 13.95 -3.48 8.35
C PRO A 270 13.89 -2.63 7.06
N GLU A 271 13.32 -1.44 7.18
CA GLU A 271 13.24 -0.45 6.12
C GLU A 271 13.71 0.92 6.66
N PRO A 272 14.73 1.57 6.05
CA PRO A 272 15.51 1.15 4.87
C PRO A 272 16.29 -0.16 5.09
N LEU A 273 16.50 -0.90 3.98
CA LEU A 273 17.34 -2.10 4.01
C LEU A 273 18.80 -1.71 4.34
N PRO A 274 19.42 -2.30 5.40
CA PRO A 274 20.81 -2.01 5.76
C PRO A 274 21.78 -2.26 4.60
N SER A 275 22.80 -1.43 4.48
CA SER A 275 23.79 -1.49 3.39
C SER A 275 24.60 -2.79 3.36
N ASP A 276 24.71 -3.47 4.50
CA ASP A 276 25.40 -4.76 4.68
C ASP A 276 24.46 -5.97 4.57
N SER A 277 23.18 -5.75 4.23
CA SER A 277 22.22 -6.84 4.10
C SER A 277 22.60 -7.79 2.95
N PRO A 278 22.62 -9.12 3.21
CA PRO A 278 22.92 -10.10 2.18
C PRO A 278 21.86 -10.20 1.07
N LEU A 279 20.73 -9.53 1.22
CA LEU A 279 19.71 -9.43 0.18
C LEU A 279 20.18 -8.65 -1.05
N TRP A 280 21.08 -7.66 -0.88
CA TRP A 280 21.61 -6.88 -2.00
C TRP A 280 22.30 -7.76 -3.05
N ASP A 281 22.94 -8.84 -2.61
CA ASP A 281 23.67 -9.77 -3.46
C ASP A 281 22.88 -11.03 -3.82
N ALA A 282 21.60 -11.10 -3.44
CA ALA A 282 20.77 -12.24 -3.79
C ALA A 282 20.58 -12.34 -5.33
N PRO A 283 20.87 -13.49 -5.95
CA PRO A 283 20.73 -13.64 -7.38
C PRO A 283 19.25 -13.58 -7.78
N ARG A 284 18.98 -13.00 -8.94
CA ARG A 284 17.62 -12.90 -9.51
C ARG A 284 16.63 -12.15 -8.61
N LEU A 285 17.15 -11.23 -7.76
CA LEU A 285 16.36 -10.31 -6.95
C LEU A 285 16.51 -8.88 -7.46
N ILE A 286 15.40 -8.19 -7.62
CA ILE A 286 15.36 -6.74 -7.82
C ILE A 286 14.68 -6.13 -6.59
N ILE A 287 15.33 -5.15 -5.98
CA ILE A 287 14.84 -4.41 -4.83
C ILE A 287 14.57 -2.97 -5.26
N THR A 288 13.40 -2.46 -4.90
CA THR A 288 13.06 -1.05 -5.08
C THR A 288 12.75 -0.40 -3.73
N PRO A 289 12.99 0.91 -3.55
CA PRO A 289 12.96 1.54 -2.24
C PRO A 289 11.57 2.06 -1.86
N HIS A 290 10.56 1.17 -1.80
CA HIS A 290 9.18 1.43 -1.36
C HIS A 290 8.53 2.60 -2.13
N LEU A 291 8.53 2.53 -3.46
CA LEU A 291 8.05 3.61 -4.33
C LEU A 291 7.03 3.15 -5.40
N SER A 292 6.68 1.86 -5.41
CA SER A 292 5.79 1.28 -6.43
C SER A 292 4.41 1.94 -6.52
N CYS A 293 3.99 2.58 -5.45
CA CYS A 293 2.71 3.27 -5.33
C CYS A 293 2.82 4.79 -5.44
N ASP A 294 4.02 5.36 -5.44
CA ASP A 294 4.24 6.80 -5.33
C ASP A 294 4.13 7.48 -6.69
N ASP A 295 3.27 8.49 -6.74
CA ASP A 295 3.02 9.29 -7.93
C ASP A 295 3.05 10.77 -7.53
N PRO A 296 4.09 11.52 -7.94
CA PRO A 296 4.25 12.91 -7.54
C PRO A 296 3.14 13.82 -8.05
N GLU A 297 2.42 13.43 -9.10
CA GLU A 297 1.39 14.26 -9.73
C GLU A 297 -0.01 13.96 -9.17
N SER A 298 -0.36 12.70 -8.94
CA SER A 298 -1.74 12.34 -8.62
C SER A 298 -1.99 11.89 -7.18
N TYR A 299 -0.96 11.53 -6.41
CA TYR A 299 -1.11 11.02 -5.05
C TYR A 299 -1.84 12.00 -4.12
N VAL A 300 -1.30 13.21 -3.94
CA VAL A 300 -1.90 14.22 -3.07
C VAL A 300 -3.24 14.72 -3.61
N PRO A 301 -3.41 15.03 -4.91
CA PRO A 301 -4.71 15.35 -5.47
C PRO A 301 -5.80 14.32 -5.17
N ARG A 302 -5.54 13.03 -5.39
CA ARG A 302 -6.49 11.94 -5.09
C ARG A 302 -6.78 11.78 -3.61
N THR A 303 -5.76 11.97 -2.76
CA THR A 303 -5.93 11.95 -1.30
C THR A 303 -6.81 13.10 -0.84
N LEU A 304 -6.64 14.30 -1.40
CA LEU A 304 -7.49 15.47 -1.12
C LEU A 304 -8.93 15.25 -1.61
N ASP A 305 -9.13 14.71 -2.82
CA ASP A 305 -10.46 14.39 -3.34
C ASP A 305 -11.21 13.40 -2.42
N LEU A 306 -10.51 12.35 -1.94
CA LEU A 306 -11.04 11.40 -0.96
C LEU A 306 -11.36 12.08 0.38
N PHE A 307 -10.48 12.95 0.87
CA PHE A 307 -10.66 13.67 2.12
C PHE A 307 -11.87 14.60 2.06
N LEU A 308 -12.02 15.38 0.97
CA LEU A 308 -13.15 16.26 0.77
C LEU A 308 -14.48 15.48 0.65
N ASP A 309 -14.48 14.33 -0.04
CA ASP A 309 -15.66 13.43 -0.03
C ASP A 309 -15.96 12.92 1.39
N ASN A 310 -14.95 12.59 2.19
CA ASN A 310 -15.13 12.15 3.57
C ASN A 310 -15.62 13.27 4.50
N ILE A 311 -15.18 14.51 4.34
CA ILE A 311 -15.74 15.67 5.04
C ILE A 311 -17.24 15.78 4.75
N ARG A 312 -17.64 15.75 3.48
CA ARG A 312 -19.04 15.82 3.08
C ARG A 312 -19.85 14.65 3.66
N ARG A 313 -19.31 13.43 3.61
CA ARG A 313 -19.96 12.24 4.21
C ARG A 313 -20.15 12.39 5.72
N CYS A 314 -19.16 12.94 6.39
CA CYS A 314 -19.24 13.18 7.85
C CYS A 314 -20.39 14.15 8.17
N MET A 315 -20.52 15.23 7.41
CA MET A 315 -21.61 16.20 7.57
C MET A 315 -22.99 15.62 7.27
N ASP A 316 -23.09 14.81 6.22
CA ASP A 316 -24.33 14.16 5.78
C ASP A 316 -24.70 12.94 6.64
N GLY A 317 -23.92 12.58 7.67
CA GLY A 317 -24.10 11.35 8.46
C GLY A 317 -23.93 10.06 7.64
N ARG A 318 -23.27 10.13 6.49
CA ARG A 318 -23.00 8.98 5.63
C ARG A 318 -21.74 8.22 6.07
N PRO A 319 -21.64 6.91 5.78
CA PRO A 319 -20.45 6.13 6.09
C PRO A 319 -19.18 6.75 5.48
N ILE A 320 -18.14 6.95 6.31
CA ILE A 320 -16.82 7.42 5.89
C ILE A 320 -16.14 6.35 5.04
N ARG A 321 -15.56 6.75 3.90
CA ARG A 321 -14.74 5.86 3.07
C ARG A 321 -13.42 5.54 3.74
N ASN A 322 -12.97 4.32 3.61
CA ASN A 322 -11.70 3.84 4.17
C ASN A 322 -11.57 4.09 5.68
N ARG A 323 -12.71 4.07 6.40
CA ARG A 323 -12.72 4.20 7.85
C ARG A 323 -11.97 3.02 8.46
N VAL A 324 -11.03 3.34 9.34
CA VAL A 324 -10.27 2.35 10.10
C VAL A 324 -11.20 1.62 11.08
N VAL A 325 -11.16 0.31 11.05
CA VAL A 325 -11.86 -0.56 12.00
C VAL A 325 -10.90 -0.88 13.13
N ARG A 326 -11.12 -0.28 14.32
CA ARG A 326 -10.21 -0.38 15.49
C ARG A 326 -9.82 -1.81 15.85
N SER A 327 -10.79 -2.74 15.86
CA SER A 327 -10.55 -4.16 16.17
C SER A 327 -9.67 -4.89 15.16
N ARG A 328 -9.38 -4.27 14.01
CA ARG A 328 -8.57 -4.84 12.93
C ARG A 328 -7.27 -4.09 12.72
N ALA A 329 -7.14 -2.87 13.28
CA ALA A 329 -6.01 -1.98 13.10
C ALA A 329 -5.72 -1.61 11.62
N TYR A 330 -6.77 -1.67 10.75
CA TYR A 330 -6.71 -1.23 9.34
C TYR A 330 -8.10 -0.91 8.79
#